data_33ffc6ed0043f906626dc6340dbc4274
#
_entry.id   33ffc6ed0043f906626dc6340dbc4274
#
_cell.length_a   1.000
_cell.length_b   1.000
_cell.length_c   1.000
_cell.angle_alpha   90.00
_cell.angle_beta   90.00
_cell.angle_gamma   90.00
#
_symmetry.space_group_name_H-M   'P 1'
#
loop_
_entity.id
_entity.type
_entity.pdbx_description
1 polymer ?
#
loop_
_entity_poly.entity_id
_entity_poly.type
_entity_poly.pdbx_seq_one_letter_code
_entity_poly.pdbx_strand_id
1 'polypeptide(L)'
;EKEILWLVATMFNQLTDQMIAPELKDVLKLKYLNLNDIVGVEGIFQFQISEPGSFRELVPLNMDLVDLTLLDLPELKFIWKGPTNFLSLQMLDMIYVNGCPKLKTIFSPTIVRSLPMLNTLRITNCEELEHIFDSGDAQEFKCLYTCSQQVCFPNLKWIEVQNCNKLKCLFYNFVAGHFPSLADLDIEECSQLEKVFAFEHEAGDDGQEGTGKDGEQVLLRNLTYITFTSLPNFKEIHYGFKLTDHVEQTITDCPKYAPS
;
A
#
# COMPACT_ATOMS: atom_id res chain seq x y z
N GLU A 1 -16.11 -18.16 -11.38
CA GLU A 1 -15.01 -17.17 -11.20
C GLU A 1 -15.26 -15.89 -12.03
N LYS A 2 -15.52 -15.97 -13.33
CA LYS A 2 -15.87 -14.79 -14.17
C LYS A 2 -17.17 -14.11 -13.74
N GLU A 3 -18.14 -14.86 -13.24
CA GLU A 3 -19.41 -14.33 -12.73
C GLU A 3 -19.23 -13.56 -11.43
N ILE A 4 -18.32 -13.96 -10.54
CA ILE A 4 -18.01 -13.26 -9.29
C ILE A 4 -17.32 -11.93 -9.59
N LEU A 5 -16.40 -11.90 -10.56
CA LEU A 5 -15.70 -10.68 -10.96
C LEU A 5 -16.63 -9.66 -11.62
N TRP A 6 -17.53 -10.11 -12.49
CA TRP A 6 -18.54 -9.25 -13.10
C TRP A 6 -19.51 -8.74 -12.02
N LEU A 7 -19.84 -9.58 -11.06
CA LEU A 7 -20.64 -9.23 -9.90
C LEU A 7 -19.95 -8.14 -9.06
N VAL A 8 -18.70 -8.29 -8.68
CA VAL A 8 -17.93 -7.31 -7.89
C VAL A 8 -17.82 -5.99 -8.63
N ALA A 9 -17.46 -5.98 -9.92
CA ALA A 9 -17.33 -4.76 -10.71
C ALA A 9 -18.68 -4.04 -10.99
N THR A 10 -19.78 -4.78 -11.13
CA THR A 10 -21.10 -4.22 -11.48
C THR A 10 -21.89 -3.77 -10.26
N MET A 11 -21.70 -4.41 -9.12
CA MET A 11 -22.45 -4.13 -7.88
C MET A 11 -22.05 -2.81 -7.23
N PHE A 12 -20.77 -2.44 -7.30
CA PHE A 12 -20.31 -1.16 -6.78
C PHE A 12 -20.74 0.05 -7.62
N ASN A 13 -21.22 -0.16 -8.85
CA ASN A 13 -21.83 0.89 -9.67
C ASN A 13 -23.27 1.25 -9.25
N GLN A 14 -23.91 0.52 -8.32
CA GLN A 14 -25.29 0.70 -7.93
C GLN A 14 -25.49 1.19 -6.49
N LEU A 15 -24.46 1.75 -5.85
CA LEU A 15 -24.59 2.40 -4.55
C LEU A 15 -25.31 3.75 -4.68
N THR A 16 -26.58 3.71 -5.13
CA THR A 16 -27.52 4.82 -5.03
C THR A 16 -28.57 4.49 -4.00
N ASP A 17 -28.65 5.34 -2.98
CA ASP A 17 -29.73 5.47 -2.00
C ASP A 17 -30.35 4.21 -1.38
N GLN A 18 -30.04 4.04 -0.10
CA GLN A 18 -30.84 3.42 0.97
C GLN A 18 -31.09 1.91 1.01
N MET A 19 -30.75 1.11 0.00
CA MET A 19 -30.82 -0.35 0.13
C MET A 19 -29.57 -1.01 -0.45
N ILE A 20 -28.77 -1.60 0.43
CA ILE A 20 -27.70 -2.52 0.00
C ILE A 20 -28.38 -3.67 -0.75
N ALA A 21 -28.11 -3.80 -2.04
CA ALA A 21 -28.64 -4.92 -2.84
C ALA A 21 -28.28 -6.26 -2.16
N PRO A 22 -29.19 -7.26 -2.18
CA PRO A 22 -28.95 -8.56 -1.54
C PRO A 22 -27.61 -9.19 -1.95
N GLU A 23 -27.24 -9.04 -3.21
CA GLU A 23 -26.01 -9.55 -3.80
C GLU A 23 -24.76 -8.87 -3.18
N LEU A 24 -24.83 -7.57 -2.88
CA LEU A 24 -23.74 -6.85 -2.21
C LEU A 24 -23.49 -7.38 -0.80
N LYS A 25 -24.54 -7.84 -0.10
CA LYS A 25 -24.38 -8.45 1.23
C LYS A 25 -23.52 -9.70 1.20
N ASP A 26 -23.58 -10.48 0.14
CA ASP A 26 -22.77 -11.70 -0.01
C ASP A 26 -21.31 -11.35 -0.33
N VAL A 27 -21.07 -10.31 -1.14
CA VAL A 27 -19.72 -9.81 -1.40
C VAL A 27 -19.08 -9.23 -0.13
N LEU A 28 -19.83 -8.52 0.69
CA LEU A 28 -19.32 -7.99 1.96
C LEU A 28 -18.94 -9.07 2.97
N LYS A 29 -19.51 -10.28 2.86
CA LYS A 29 -19.18 -11.44 3.70
C LYS A 29 -18.04 -12.28 3.14
N LEU A 30 -17.48 -11.92 1.96
CA LEU A 30 -16.38 -12.64 1.37
C LEU A 30 -15.14 -12.51 2.24
N LYS A 31 -14.60 -13.65 2.69
CA LYS A 31 -13.40 -13.70 3.53
C LYS A 31 -12.12 -13.85 2.72
N TYR A 32 -12.19 -14.53 1.60
CA TYR A 32 -11.04 -14.84 0.75
C TYR A 32 -11.37 -14.50 -0.69
N LEU A 33 -10.60 -13.59 -1.28
CA LEU A 33 -10.69 -13.28 -2.69
C LEU A 33 -9.39 -13.70 -3.37
N ASN A 34 -9.46 -14.78 -4.13
CA ASN A 34 -8.32 -15.26 -4.91
C ASN A 34 -8.66 -15.23 -6.40
N LEU A 35 -7.95 -14.42 -7.15
CA LEU A 35 -8.06 -14.29 -8.60
C LEU A 35 -6.75 -14.70 -9.22
N ASN A 36 -6.81 -15.66 -10.14
CA ASN A 36 -5.62 -16.22 -10.75
C ASN A 36 -5.83 -16.43 -12.25
N ASP A 37 -4.87 -15.97 -13.07
CA ASP A 37 -4.82 -16.17 -14.52
C ASP A 37 -6.12 -15.76 -15.24
N ILE A 38 -6.60 -14.54 -14.95
CA ILE A 38 -7.84 -14.03 -15.54
C ILE A 38 -7.53 -12.85 -16.45
N VAL A 39 -7.82 -13.02 -17.74
CA VAL A 39 -7.65 -11.98 -18.76
C VAL A 39 -8.86 -11.05 -18.78
N GLY A 40 -8.62 -9.77 -19.03
CA GLY A 40 -9.67 -8.73 -19.18
C GLY A 40 -10.13 -8.11 -17.86
N VAL A 41 -9.49 -8.42 -16.73
CA VAL A 41 -9.75 -7.76 -15.45
C VAL A 41 -8.92 -6.49 -15.36
N GLU A 42 -9.54 -5.32 -15.51
CA GLU A 42 -8.86 -4.03 -15.41
C GLU A 42 -8.83 -3.47 -13.98
N GLY A 43 -9.74 -3.86 -13.12
CA GLY A 43 -9.83 -3.42 -11.73
C GLY A 43 -10.62 -4.37 -10.86
N ILE A 44 -10.39 -4.33 -9.54
CA ILE A 44 -11.06 -5.21 -8.57
C ILE A 44 -12.23 -4.50 -7.92
N PHE A 45 -11.98 -3.37 -7.26
CA PHE A 45 -13.00 -2.61 -6.55
C PHE A 45 -13.12 -1.22 -7.19
N GLN A 46 -14.29 -0.92 -7.75
CA GLN A 46 -14.58 0.38 -8.35
C GLN A 46 -15.84 0.98 -7.71
N PHE A 47 -15.68 2.17 -7.14
CA PHE A 47 -16.76 2.91 -6.51
C PHE A 47 -17.11 4.14 -7.34
N GLN A 48 -18.40 4.37 -7.58
CA GLN A 48 -18.91 5.57 -8.26
C GLN A 48 -19.92 6.26 -7.36
N ILE A 49 -19.80 7.57 -7.21
CA ILE A 49 -20.80 8.40 -6.55
C ILE A 49 -21.64 9.03 -7.65
N SER A 50 -22.94 8.76 -7.66
CA SER A 50 -23.85 9.17 -8.75
C SER A 50 -24.18 10.66 -8.78
N GLU A 51 -23.96 11.42 -7.67
CA GLU A 51 -24.15 12.88 -7.63
C GLU A 51 -23.14 13.57 -6.70
N PRO A 52 -22.47 14.64 -7.18
CA PRO A 52 -21.66 15.51 -6.31
C PRO A 52 -22.60 16.37 -5.47
N GLY A 53 -22.73 16.06 -4.18
CA GLY A 53 -23.52 16.87 -3.24
C GLY A 53 -24.34 16.09 -2.21
N SER A 54 -24.61 14.82 -2.41
CA SER A 54 -25.33 13.98 -1.43
C SER A 54 -24.37 13.28 -0.45
N PHE A 55 -23.43 14.02 0.12
CA PHE A 55 -22.66 13.55 1.28
C PHE A 55 -23.54 13.58 2.55
N ARG A 56 -24.65 12.85 2.55
CA ARG A 56 -25.24 12.36 3.80
C ARG A 56 -24.29 11.30 4.32
N GLU A 57 -24.06 11.29 5.63
CA GLU A 57 -23.20 10.35 6.34
C GLU A 57 -23.35 8.94 5.75
N LEU A 58 -22.43 8.57 4.87
CA LEU A 58 -22.39 7.22 4.32
C LEU A 58 -22.01 6.30 5.47
N VAL A 59 -22.90 5.39 5.83
CA VAL A 59 -22.57 4.34 6.81
C VAL A 59 -21.42 3.52 6.25
N PRO A 60 -20.32 3.34 7.01
CA PRO A 60 -19.21 2.53 6.55
C PRO A 60 -19.67 1.13 6.15
N LEU A 61 -19.30 0.69 4.96
CA LEU A 61 -19.50 -0.68 4.51
C LEU A 61 -18.38 -1.55 5.06
N ASN A 62 -18.71 -2.43 5.98
CA ASN A 62 -17.78 -3.41 6.52
C ASN A 62 -17.69 -4.60 5.57
N MET A 63 -16.49 -4.90 5.12
CA MET A 63 -16.17 -6.09 4.34
C MET A 63 -15.39 -7.08 5.21
N ASP A 64 -15.84 -8.34 5.23
CA ASP A 64 -15.25 -9.40 6.06
C ASP A 64 -13.97 -9.99 5.44
N LEU A 65 -13.39 -9.32 4.44
CA LEU A 65 -12.23 -9.78 3.70
C LEU A 65 -11.02 -9.93 4.61
N VAL A 66 -10.45 -11.12 4.64
CA VAL A 66 -9.25 -11.49 5.42
C VAL A 66 -8.03 -11.61 4.52
N ASP A 67 -8.22 -12.13 3.31
CA ASP A 67 -7.14 -12.40 2.36
C ASP A 67 -7.52 -11.93 0.96
N LEU A 68 -6.61 -11.14 0.36
CA LEU A 68 -6.71 -10.69 -1.01
C LEU A 68 -5.49 -11.21 -1.79
N THR A 69 -5.71 -12.18 -2.67
CA THR A 69 -4.67 -12.78 -3.52
C THR A 69 -4.98 -12.54 -4.99
N LEU A 70 -4.09 -11.85 -5.68
CA LEU A 70 -4.20 -11.47 -7.09
C LEU A 70 -2.99 -12.00 -7.85
N LEU A 71 -3.19 -13.00 -8.71
CA LEU A 71 -2.11 -13.68 -9.42
C LEU A 71 -2.33 -13.62 -10.93
N ASP A 72 -1.28 -13.24 -11.66
CA ASP A 72 -1.23 -13.31 -13.13
C ASP A 72 -2.44 -12.65 -13.80
N LEU A 73 -2.68 -11.36 -13.42
CA LEU A 73 -3.74 -10.54 -13.99
C LEU A 73 -3.15 -9.49 -14.95
N PRO A 74 -2.96 -9.82 -16.23
CA PRO A 74 -2.16 -9.01 -17.17
C PRO A 74 -2.78 -7.66 -17.51
N GLU A 75 -4.09 -7.49 -17.31
CA GLU A 75 -4.81 -6.25 -17.60
C GLU A 75 -5.11 -5.40 -16.36
N LEU A 76 -4.75 -5.86 -15.16
CA LEU A 76 -5.06 -5.19 -13.90
C LEU A 76 -4.32 -3.85 -13.81
N LYS A 77 -5.08 -2.76 -13.70
CA LYS A 77 -4.57 -1.38 -13.61
C LYS A 77 -4.69 -0.80 -12.20
N PHE A 78 -5.71 -1.21 -11.45
CA PHE A 78 -5.99 -0.74 -10.09
C PHE A 78 -6.69 -1.81 -9.25
N ILE A 79 -6.40 -1.84 -7.96
CA ILE A 79 -7.16 -2.66 -7.00
C ILE A 79 -8.35 -1.86 -6.50
N TRP A 80 -8.15 -0.58 -6.17
CA TRP A 80 -9.15 0.33 -5.62
C TRP A 80 -9.29 1.55 -6.53
N LYS A 81 -10.53 1.91 -6.90
CA LYS A 81 -10.80 3.11 -7.69
C LYS A 81 -12.06 3.81 -7.20
N GLY A 82 -11.97 5.13 -7.04
CA GLY A 82 -13.04 5.98 -6.51
C GLY A 82 -12.90 6.21 -5.01
N PRO A 83 -13.87 6.89 -4.39
CA PRO A 83 -13.82 7.20 -2.97
C PRO A 83 -13.94 5.92 -2.13
N THR A 84 -12.95 5.64 -1.31
CA THR A 84 -12.89 4.44 -0.46
C THR A 84 -13.10 4.73 1.03
N ASN A 85 -13.34 5.99 1.39
CA ASN A 85 -13.52 6.44 2.77
C ASN A 85 -14.74 5.84 3.49
N PHE A 86 -15.66 5.22 2.74
CA PHE A 86 -16.80 4.49 3.29
C PHE A 86 -16.58 2.98 3.37
N LEU A 87 -15.47 2.47 2.86
CA LEU A 87 -15.14 1.04 2.94
C LEU A 87 -14.30 0.77 4.18
N SER A 88 -14.68 -0.25 4.94
CA SER A 88 -13.97 -0.71 6.12
C SER A 88 -13.49 -2.15 5.90
N LEU A 89 -12.17 -2.35 5.92
CA LEU A 89 -11.50 -3.63 5.75
C LEU A 89 -10.82 -4.06 7.06
N GLN A 90 -11.59 -4.02 8.14
CA GLN A 90 -11.08 -4.24 9.50
C GLN A 90 -10.46 -5.61 9.73
N MET A 91 -10.80 -6.59 8.88
CA MET A 91 -10.36 -7.99 9.03
C MET A 91 -9.25 -8.35 8.04
N LEU A 92 -8.86 -7.45 7.12
CA LEU A 92 -7.87 -7.76 6.09
C LEU A 92 -6.48 -7.93 6.72
N ASP A 93 -5.99 -9.17 6.67
CA ASP A 93 -4.73 -9.61 7.26
C ASP A 93 -3.61 -9.73 6.23
N MET A 94 -3.93 -10.21 5.02
CA MET A 94 -2.95 -10.45 3.98
C MET A 94 -3.36 -9.86 2.63
N ILE A 95 -2.39 -9.24 1.95
CA ILE A 95 -2.47 -8.88 0.53
C ILE A 95 -1.28 -9.49 -0.20
N TYR A 96 -1.58 -10.30 -1.21
CA TYR A 96 -0.57 -10.85 -2.11
C TYR A 96 -0.91 -10.50 -3.56
N VAL A 97 -0.01 -9.80 -4.23
CA VAL A 97 -0.12 -9.43 -5.64
C VAL A 97 1.10 -9.96 -6.38
N ASN A 98 0.89 -10.78 -7.41
CA ASN A 98 1.97 -11.30 -8.23
C ASN A 98 1.59 -11.30 -9.71
N GLY A 99 2.53 -10.94 -10.58
CA GLY A 99 2.31 -11.03 -12.03
C GLY A 99 1.23 -10.08 -12.57
N CYS A 100 1.16 -8.87 -12.02
CA CYS A 100 0.23 -7.82 -12.46
C CYS A 100 0.99 -6.66 -13.14
N PRO A 101 1.47 -6.83 -14.40
CA PRO A 101 2.44 -5.93 -15.03
C PRO A 101 1.90 -4.53 -15.31
N LYS A 102 0.58 -4.31 -15.38
CA LYS A 102 -0.02 -2.99 -15.63
C LYS A 102 -0.46 -2.26 -14.36
N LEU A 103 -0.31 -2.89 -13.20
CA LEU A 103 -0.69 -2.30 -11.92
C LEU A 103 0.30 -1.21 -11.53
N LYS A 104 -0.21 0.02 -11.30
CA LYS A 104 0.63 1.18 -10.97
C LYS A 104 0.69 1.49 -9.49
N THR A 105 -0.40 1.21 -8.77
CA THR A 105 -0.52 1.50 -7.33
C THR A 105 -1.29 0.39 -6.63
N ILE A 106 -0.95 0.14 -5.36
CA ILE A 106 -1.64 -0.87 -4.53
C ILE A 106 -2.80 -0.22 -3.76
N PHE A 107 -2.54 0.87 -3.08
CA PHE A 107 -3.52 1.54 -2.20
C PHE A 107 -3.83 2.96 -2.66
N SER A 108 -5.10 3.34 -2.53
CA SER A 108 -5.47 4.75 -2.48
C SER A 108 -5.21 5.32 -1.07
N PRO A 109 -4.96 6.63 -0.94
CA PRO A 109 -4.67 7.25 0.37
C PRO A 109 -5.77 7.01 1.42
N THR A 110 -7.02 6.95 0.97
CA THR A 110 -8.19 6.80 1.84
C THR A 110 -8.36 5.41 2.42
N ILE A 111 -7.86 4.35 1.72
CA ILE A 111 -7.99 2.96 2.17
C ILE A 111 -7.07 2.64 3.35
N VAL A 112 -5.98 3.35 3.51
CA VAL A 112 -4.96 3.09 4.56
C VAL A 112 -5.55 3.05 5.97
N ARG A 113 -6.53 3.91 6.24
CA ARG A 113 -7.23 3.95 7.54
C ARG A 113 -8.12 2.74 7.80
N SER A 114 -8.41 1.98 6.76
CA SER A 114 -9.30 0.81 6.80
C SER A 114 -8.56 -0.50 7.04
N LEU A 115 -7.22 -0.49 7.25
CA LEU A 115 -6.36 -1.66 7.28
C LEU A 115 -5.69 -1.90 8.65
N PRO A 116 -6.40 -1.86 9.78
CA PRO A 116 -5.78 -1.97 11.09
C PRO A 116 -5.19 -3.36 11.37
N MET A 117 -5.70 -4.42 10.71
CA MET A 117 -5.27 -5.80 10.93
C MET A 117 -4.26 -6.29 9.90
N LEU A 118 -3.94 -5.49 8.89
CA LEU A 118 -3.00 -5.90 7.85
C LEU A 118 -1.65 -6.30 8.48
N ASN A 119 -1.27 -7.55 8.28
CA ASN A 119 -0.07 -8.18 8.82
C ASN A 119 0.99 -8.41 7.74
N THR A 120 0.56 -8.82 6.55
CA THR A 120 1.45 -9.22 5.46
C THR A 120 1.11 -8.49 4.17
N LEU A 121 2.12 -7.89 3.55
CA LEU A 121 2.05 -7.28 2.23
C LEU A 121 3.13 -7.89 1.33
N ARG A 122 2.71 -8.63 0.29
CA ARG A 122 3.62 -9.23 -0.71
C ARG A 122 3.28 -8.72 -2.10
N ILE A 123 4.27 -8.18 -2.79
CA ILE A 123 4.11 -7.61 -4.14
C ILE A 123 5.26 -8.10 -4.99
N THR A 124 4.96 -8.93 -5.99
CA THR A 124 6.00 -9.52 -6.83
C THR A 124 5.65 -9.40 -8.32
N ASN A 125 6.65 -9.23 -9.16
CA ASN A 125 6.48 -9.22 -10.63
C ASN A 125 5.44 -8.18 -11.14
N CYS A 126 5.47 -6.97 -10.56
CA CYS A 126 4.61 -5.85 -10.97
C CYS A 126 5.46 -4.76 -11.63
N GLU A 127 5.74 -4.94 -12.94
CA GLU A 127 6.73 -4.14 -13.69
C GLU A 127 6.41 -2.64 -13.75
N GLU A 128 5.11 -2.29 -13.86
CA GLU A 128 4.65 -0.89 -13.94
C GLU A 128 4.34 -0.27 -12.58
N LEU A 129 4.60 -0.96 -11.47
CA LEU A 129 4.32 -0.44 -10.14
C LEU A 129 5.23 0.75 -9.83
N GLU A 130 4.62 1.92 -9.72
CA GLU A 130 5.29 3.19 -9.44
C GLU A 130 5.26 3.52 -7.94
N HIS A 131 4.13 3.21 -7.27
CA HIS A 131 3.90 3.52 -5.86
C HIS A 131 3.11 2.41 -5.16
N ILE A 132 3.44 2.11 -3.91
CA ILE A 132 2.58 1.27 -3.06
C ILE A 132 1.33 2.06 -2.67
N PHE A 133 1.50 3.36 -2.35
CA PHE A 133 0.40 4.28 -2.06
C PHE A 133 0.36 5.36 -3.13
N ASP A 134 -0.82 5.54 -3.73
CA ASP A 134 -1.04 6.66 -4.64
C ASP A 134 -0.85 7.98 -3.89
N SER A 135 -0.08 8.88 -4.47
CA SER A 135 0.17 10.20 -3.87
C SER A 135 -1.06 11.11 -3.82
N GLY A 136 -2.18 10.74 -4.50
CA GLY A 136 -3.44 11.48 -4.48
C GLY A 136 -3.31 12.98 -4.69
N ASP A 137 -4.38 13.74 -4.55
CA ASP A 137 -4.28 15.19 -4.38
C ASP A 137 -3.58 15.51 -3.04
N ALA A 138 -2.61 16.41 -3.07
CA ALA A 138 -1.82 16.84 -1.90
C ALA A 138 -2.67 17.24 -0.68
N GLN A 139 -3.97 17.53 -0.88
CA GLN A 139 -4.92 17.79 0.20
C GLN A 139 -5.43 16.52 0.90
N GLU A 140 -5.58 15.41 0.19
CA GLU A 140 -6.00 14.13 0.80
C GLU A 140 -4.87 13.57 1.67
N PHE A 141 -3.63 13.67 1.21
CA PHE A 141 -2.46 13.34 2.02
C PHE A 141 -2.28 14.27 3.22
N LYS A 142 -2.45 15.57 3.08
CA LYS A 142 -2.39 16.48 4.25
C LYS A 142 -3.33 16.07 5.38
N CYS A 143 -4.48 15.49 5.05
CA CYS A 143 -5.41 14.97 6.06
C CYS A 143 -4.87 13.72 6.79
N LEU A 144 -4.02 12.91 6.16
CA LEU A 144 -3.28 11.82 6.82
C LEU A 144 -2.18 12.37 7.74
N TYR A 145 -1.50 13.47 7.36
CA TYR A 145 -0.40 14.10 8.11
C TYR A 145 -0.84 14.96 9.29
N THR A 146 -1.98 15.63 9.20
CA THR A 146 -2.49 16.41 10.34
C THR A 146 -2.91 15.52 11.51
N CYS A 147 -3.06 14.22 11.29
CA CYS A 147 -3.16 13.19 12.33
C CYS A 147 -1.76 12.65 12.69
N SER A 148 -0.81 13.52 12.98
CA SER A 148 0.60 13.21 13.29
C SER A 148 0.85 12.25 14.46
N GLN A 149 -0.20 11.66 15.03
CA GLN A 149 -0.13 10.66 16.10
C GLN A 149 -0.85 9.35 15.79
N GLN A 150 -1.44 9.19 14.60
CA GLN A 150 -2.18 7.96 14.29
C GLN A 150 -1.28 6.95 13.56
N VAL A 151 -1.07 5.80 14.18
CA VAL A 151 -0.40 4.65 13.56
C VAL A 151 -1.23 4.14 12.39
N CYS A 152 -0.66 4.10 11.19
CA CYS A 152 -1.39 3.69 9.99
C CYS A 152 -1.49 2.16 9.86
N PHE A 153 -0.41 1.44 10.19
CA PHE A 153 -0.30 -0.01 10.06
C PHE A 153 0.18 -0.64 11.36
N PRO A 154 -0.70 -0.71 12.39
CA PRO A 154 -0.30 -1.16 13.72
C PRO A 154 0.17 -2.61 13.76
N ASN A 155 -0.32 -3.46 12.84
CA ASN A 155 -0.06 -4.90 12.84
C ASN A 155 0.78 -5.39 11.66
N LEU A 156 1.23 -4.52 10.74
CA LEU A 156 2.03 -4.92 9.58
C LEU A 156 3.42 -5.36 10.03
N LYS A 157 3.70 -6.66 9.85
CA LYS A 157 4.92 -7.32 10.29
C LYS A 157 5.86 -7.67 9.14
N TRP A 158 5.31 -8.07 8.02
CA TRP A 158 6.08 -8.55 6.88
C TRP A 158 5.75 -7.79 5.62
N ILE A 159 6.79 -7.24 4.99
CA ILE A 159 6.73 -6.60 3.67
C ILE A 159 7.73 -7.31 2.76
N GLU A 160 7.23 -7.82 1.65
CA GLU A 160 8.03 -8.41 0.58
C GLU A 160 7.73 -7.71 -0.75
N VAL A 161 8.76 -7.19 -1.40
CA VAL A 161 8.66 -6.54 -2.71
C VAL A 161 9.74 -7.09 -3.63
N GLN A 162 9.35 -7.77 -4.71
CA GLN A 162 10.28 -8.38 -5.63
C GLN A 162 9.96 -8.03 -7.09
N ASN A 163 10.99 -7.76 -7.88
CA ASN A 163 10.90 -7.52 -9.33
C ASN A 163 9.87 -6.43 -9.70
N CYS A 164 9.87 -5.31 -8.95
CA CYS A 164 9.04 -4.13 -9.20
C CYS A 164 9.93 -2.98 -9.71
N ASN A 165 10.26 -3.03 -11.01
CA ASN A 165 11.36 -2.26 -11.59
C ASN A 165 11.10 -0.75 -11.76
N LYS A 166 9.85 -0.26 -11.67
CA LYS A 166 9.54 1.17 -11.69
C LYS A 166 9.38 1.80 -10.31
N LEU A 167 9.38 0.99 -9.25
CA LEU A 167 9.23 1.46 -7.89
C LEU A 167 10.50 2.20 -7.44
N LYS A 168 10.38 3.49 -7.12
CA LYS A 168 11.50 4.33 -6.66
C LYS A 168 11.59 4.43 -5.15
N CYS A 169 10.45 4.38 -4.48
CA CYS A 169 10.33 4.44 -3.03
C CYS A 169 9.17 3.56 -2.58
N LEU A 170 9.32 2.86 -1.44
CA LEU A 170 8.21 2.06 -0.92
C LEU A 170 7.12 2.95 -0.32
N PHE A 171 7.52 3.86 0.55
CA PHE A 171 6.62 4.66 1.37
C PHE A 171 6.90 6.15 1.20
N TYR A 172 6.14 6.76 0.32
CA TYR A 172 6.21 8.20 0.12
C TYR A 172 5.43 8.91 1.22
N ASN A 173 6.08 9.86 1.90
CA ASN A 173 5.46 10.64 2.97
C ASN A 173 5.02 9.81 4.21
N PHE A 174 5.48 8.62 4.42
CA PHE A 174 5.28 7.86 5.65
C PHE A 174 6.53 7.89 6.53
N VAL A 175 6.32 7.92 7.83
CA VAL A 175 7.40 7.77 8.81
C VAL A 175 7.39 6.36 9.39
N ALA A 176 8.54 5.88 9.82
CA ALA A 176 8.67 4.54 10.39
C ALA A 176 7.76 4.30 11.62
N GLY A 177 7.37 5.36 12.33
CA GLY A 177 6.38 5.30 13.42
C GLY A 177 4.99 4.83 13.02
N HIS A 178 4.66 4.84 11.72
CA HIS A 178 3.42 4.26 11.21
C HIS A 178 3.46 2.73 11.13
N PHE A 179 4.62 2.11 11.32
CA PHE A 179 4.86 0.66 11.21
C PHE A 179 5.46 0.08 12.49
N PRO A 180 4.81 0.23 13.65
CA PRO A 180 5.40 -0.14 14.94
C PRO A 180 5.66 -1.64 15.08
N SER A 181 4.99 -2.49 14.31
CA SER A 181 5.12 -3.95 14.36
C SER A 181 5.99 -4.53 13.26
N LEU A 182 6.54 -3.71 12.37
CA LEU A 182 7.33 -4.21 11.24
C LEU A 182 8.57 -4.96 11.74
N ALA A 183 8.64 -6.25 11.38
CA ALA A 183 9.68 -7.17 11.79
C ALA A 183 10.55 -7.61 10.60
N ASP A 184 9.96 -7.82 9.44
CA ASP A 184 10.62 -8.36 8.26
C ASP A 184 10.43 -7.44 7.06
N LEU A 185 11.54 -7.02 6.45
CA LEU A 185 11.57 -6.21 5.25
C LEU A 185 12.45 -6.89 4.19
N ASP A 186 11.79 -7.44 3.18
CA ASP A 186 12.41 -8.18 2.10
C ASP A 186 12.19 -7.48 0.76
N ILE A 187 13.28 -7.01 0.13
CA ILE A 187 13.24 -6.27 -1.13
C ILE A 187 14.28 -6.82 -2.08
N GLU A 188 13.82 -7.33 -3.22
CA GLU A 188 14.69 -7.96 -4.20
C GLU A 188 14.40 -7.48 -5.63
N GLU A 189 15.44 -7.41 -6.44
CA GLU A 189 15.35 -7.17 -7.90
C GLU A 189 14.53 -5.93 -8.30
N CYS A 190 14.55 -4.86 -7.48
CA CYS A 190 13.87 -3.59 -7.75
C CYS A 190 14.87 -2.56 -8.28
N SER A 191 15.07 -2.53 -9.61
CA SER A 191 16.19 -1.82 -10.24
C SER A 191 16.16 -0.30 -10.06
N GLN A 192 15.00 0.33 -9.89
CA GLN A 192 14.88 1.78 -9.69
C GLN A 192 14.71 2.20 -8.24
N LEU A 193 14.62 1.25 -7.31
CA LEU A 193 14.41 1.58 -5.91
C LEU A 193 15.60 2.36 -5.35
N GLU A 194 15.33 3.52 -4.77
CA GLU A 194 16.32 4.39 -4.15
C GLU A 194 16.24 4.40 -2.62
N LYS A 195 15.02 4.40 -2.07
CA LYS A 195 14.75 4.52 -0.63
C LYS A 195 13.56 3.67 -0.20
N VAL A 196 13.50 3.30 1.08
CA VAL A 196 12.28 2.72 1.67
C VAL A 196 11.28 3.83 2.01
N PHE A 197 11.73 4.88 2.70
CA PHE A 197 10.89 6.05 3.06
C PHE A 197 11.44 7.31 2.41
N ALA A 198 10.57 8.12 1.81
CA ALA A 198 10.91 9.43 1.22
C ALA A 198 9.83 10.48 1.53
N PHE A 199 10.22 11.76 1.47
CA PHE A 199 9.35 12.92 1.67
C PHE A 199 9.38 13.88 0.48
N GLU A 200 8.26 14.54 0.16
CA GLU A 200 8.16 15.47 -0.98
C GLU A 200 9.07 16.70 -0.88
N HIS A 201 9.50 17.08 0.34
CA HIS A 201 10.31 18.28 0.53
C HIS A 201 11.79 18.12 0.20
N GLU A 202 12.25 16.92 -0.19
CA GLU A 202 13.64 16.71 -0.61
C GLU A 202 13.93 17.17 -2.05
N ALA A 203 12.91 17.60 -2.81
CA ALA A 203 13.05 18.02 -4.22
C ALA A 203 13.09 19.55 -4.45
N GLY A 204 13.19 20.37 -3.42
CA GLY A 204 13.30 21.84 -3.49
C GLY A 204 14.75 22.28 -3.57
N ASP A 205 15.14 22.75 -4.77
CA ASP A 205 16.32 23.58 -5.06
C ASP A 205 16.31 24.82 -4.17
N ASP A 206 17.03 24.80 -3.09
CA ASP A 206 17.70 25.92 -2.41
C ASP A 206 18.25 25.44 -1.07
N GLY A 207 19.54 25.22 -0.99
CA GLY A 207 20.48 24.94 0.07
C GLY A 207 20.15 25.32 1.54
N GLN A 208 18.93 25.20 1.96
CA GLN A 208 18.55 25.20 3.38
C GLN A 208 18.16 23.77 3.76
N GLU A 209 19.08 23.08 4.44
CA GLU A 209 18.81 21.92 5.26
C GLU A 209 17.53 22.22 6.07
N GLY A 210 16.40 21.65 5.60
CA GLY A 210 15.16 21.68 6.35
C GLY A 210 15.41 20.92 7.65
N THR A 211 15.79 21.64 8.69
CA THR A 211 15.79 21.16 10.05
C THR A 211 14.35 20.79 10.38
N GLY A 212 13.97 19.54 10.08
CA GLY A 212 12.82 18.91 10.70
C GLY A 212 13.01 19.09 12.20
N LYS A 213 12.07 19.80 12.80
CA LYS A 213 12.08 20.06 14.23
C LYS A 213 12.19 18.73 14.96
N ASP A 214 13.20 18.71 15.84
CA ASP A 214 13.48 17.72 16.87
C ASP A 214 13.87 16.31 16.36
N GLY A 215 15.16 16.02 16.52
CA GLY A 215 15.87 14.77 16.29
C GLY A 215 15.29 13.54 17.00
N GLU A 216 14.03 13.24 16.82
CA GLU A 216 13.45 11.98 17.21
C GLU A 216 13.88 10.95 16.16
N GLN A 217 14.91 10.17 16.50
CA GLN A 217 15.33 9.03 15.70
C GLN A 217 14.14 8.09 15.54
N VAL A 218 13.57 8.06 14.33
CA VAL A 218 12.47 7.16 14.04
C VAL A 218 13.03 5.74 13.92
N LEU A 219 12.84 4.94 14.95
CA LEU A 219 13.32 3.57 15.03
C LEU A 219 12.19 2.61 14.67
N LEU A 220 12.43 1.73 13.70
CA LEU A 220 11.65 0.51 13.54
C LEU A 220 12.07 -0.47 14.63
N ARG A 221 11.49 -0.33 15.82
CA ARG A 221 11.97 -1.01 17.05
C ARG A 221 11.81 -2.52 17.02
N ASN A 222 10.87 -3.02 16.21
CA ASN A 222 10.58 -4.44 16.10
C ASN A 222 11.19 -5.07 14.84
N LEU A 223 11.94 -4.31 14.05
CA LEU A 223 12.62 -4.83 12.88
C LEU A 223 13.66 -5.85 13.29
N THR A 224 13.57 -7.05 12.72
CA THR A 224 14.39 -8.22 13.05
C THR A 224 15.21 -8.67 11.86
N TYR A 225 14.61 -8.65 10.66
CA TYR A 225 15.24 -9.12 9.44
C TYR A 225 15.14 -8.10 8.32
N ILE A 226 16.23 -7.91 7.60
CA ILE A 226 16.30 -7.16 6.36
C ILE A 226 16.98 -8.00 5.31
N THR A 227 16.31 -8.18 4.16
CA THR A 227 16.90 -8.73 2.96
C THR A 227 16.84 -7.71 1.84
N PHE A 228 18.02 -7.28 1.35
CA PHE A 228 18.15 -6.41 0.20
C PHE A 228 19.03 -7.10 -0.84
N THR A 229 18.45 -7.49 -1.96
CA THR A 229 19.16 -8.23 -3.01
C THR A 229 18.95 -7.59 -4.37
N SER A 230 20.04 -7.39 -5.12
CA SER A 230 20.02 -6.87 -6.50
C SER A 230 19.28 -5.52 -6.62
N LEU A 231 19.68 -4.56 -5.77
CA LEU A 231 19.14 -3.19 -5.73
C LEU A 231 20.19 -2.16 -6.18
N PRO A 232 20.46 -2.00 -7.49
CA PRO A 232 21.59 -1.21 -7.98
C PRO A 232 21.49 0.29 -7.70
N ASN A 233 20.29 0.81 -7.44
CA ASN A 233 20.07 2.22 -7.16
C ASN A 233 19.72 2.53 -5.70
N PHE A 234 19.60 1.52 -4.86
CA PHE A 234 19.22 1.67 -3.46
C PHE A 234 20.29 2.39 -2.66
N LYS A 235 19.93 3.45 -1.99
CA LYS A 235 20.86 4.33 -1.25
C LYS A 235 20.69 4.16 0.26
N GLU A 236 19.47 4.19 0.76
CA GLU A 236 19.19 4.23 2.19
C GLU A 236 17.76 3.78 2.51
N ILE A 237 17.55 3.35 3.75
CA ILE A 237 16.21 3.09 4.27
C ILE A 237 15.47 4.42 4.46
N HIS A 238 16.11 5.36 5.16
CA HIS A 238 15.66 6.73 5.38
C HIS A 238 16.84 7.58 5.82
N TYR A 239 16.81 8.87 5.49
CA TYR A 239 17.84 9.81 5.98
C TYR A 239 17.89 9.82 7.52
N GLY A 240 19.07 9.59 8.09
CA GLY A 240 19.28 9.54 9.55
C GLY A 240 18.72 8.29 10.26
N PHE A 241 18.25 7.28 9.52
CA PHE A 241 17.80 6.01 10.10
C PHE A 241 19.00 5.18 10.51
N LYS A 242 19.00 4.71 11.76
CA LYS A 242 20.00 3.76 12.26
C LYS A 242 19.35 2.44 12.56
N LEU A 243 19.90 1.39 11.99
CA LEU A 243 19.55 0.03 12.36
C LEU A 243 20.06 -0.25 13.77
N THR A 244 19.28 -0.97 14.53
CA THR A 244 19.70 -1.47 15.84
C THR A 244 20.58 -2.72 15.67
N ASP A 245 21.52 -2.97 16.58
CA ASP A 245 22.51 -4.05 16.49
C ASP A 245 21.90 -5.47 16.45
N HIS A 246 20.62 -5.61 16.77
CA HIS A 246 19.93 -6.90 16.75
C HIS A 246 19.26 -7.24 15.41
N VAL A 247 19.31 -6.36 14.41
CA VAL A 247 18.71 -6.61 13.10
C VAL A 247 19.64 -7.49 12.29
N GLU A 248 19.16 -8.67 11.90
CA GLU A 248 19.87 -9.53 10.94
C GLU A 248 19.71 -8.95 9.54
N GLN A 249 20.86 -8.79 8.85
CA GLN A 249 20.90 -8.14 7.55
C GLN A 249 21.50 -9.10 6.51
N THR A 250 20.78 -9.33 5.44
CA THR A 250 21.28 -9.97 4.22
C THR A 250 21.28 -8.94 3.11
N ILE A 251 22.47 -8.44 2.73
CA ILE A 251 22.61 -7.40 1.72
C ILE A 251 23.54 -7.90 0.62
N THR A 252 22.99 -8.06 -0.59
CA THR A 252 23.72 -8.61 -1.74
C THR A 252 23.44 -7.75 -2.97
N ASP A 253 24.48 -7.41 -3.72
CA ASP A 253 24.37 -6.64 -4.98
C ASP A 253 23.63 -5.28 -4.83
N CYS A 254 23.94 -4.56 -3.74
CA CYS A 254 23.42 -3.22 -3.45
C CYS A 254 24.57 -2.19 -3.42
N PRO A 255 25.18 -1.84 -4.56
CA PRO A 255 26.46 -1.11 -4.61
C PRO A 255 26.39 0.33 -4.10
N LYS A 256 25.21 0.94 -4.05
CA LYS A 256 25.02 2.32 -3.58
C LYS A 256 24.53 2.41 -2.13
N TYR A 257 24.18 1.28 -1.54
CA TYR A 257 23.71 1.25 -0.15
C TYR A 257 24.86 1.51 0.81
N ALA A 258 24.72 2.54 1.60
CA ALA A 258 25.63 2.85 2.70
C ALA A 258 24.85 2.74 4.01
N PRO A 259 25.06 1.69 4.80
CA PRO A 259 24.46 1.62 6.13
C PRO A 259 25.06 2.75 6.99
N SER A 260 24.18 3.64 7.47
CA SER A 260 24.53 4.78 8.31
C SER A 260 24.74 4.39 9.78
#